data_f5ea5ab94c654fd89b9dbb6c7eb8ca9e
#
_entry.id   f5ea5ab94c654fd89b9dbb6c7eb8ca9e
#
_cell.length_a   1.000
_cell.length_b   1.000
_cell.length_c   1.000
_cell.angle_alpha   90.00
_cell.angle_beta   90.00
_cell.angle_gamma   90.00
#
_symmetry.space_group_name_H-M   'P 1'
#
loop_
_entity.id
_entity.type
_entity.pdbx_description
1 polymer ?
#
loop_
_entity_poly.entity_id
_entity_poly.type
_entity_poly.pdbx_seq_one_letter_code
_entity_poly.pdbx_strand_id
1 'polypeptide(L)'
;MVKNLDLPVTSFAAVKPVTLGGLAVTFIGQNSVAWLPLAGDVWELTKLDEYDTPIKDGYLNDVVAGDLTGSGHKQLIFMETAKNHLDLVQFDKNRKLVPGDRWKVFEQHTFRGRDNALPEPRECAVADVTGDKKNDLIVLVHDRILVYPQE
;
A
#
# COMPACT_ATOMS: atom_id res chain seq x y z
N MET A 1 9.37 -4.28 -24.61
CA MET A 1 9.88 -5.47 -23.90
C MET A 1 8.73 -6.06 -23.11
N VAL A 2 8.54 -7.40 -23.14
CA VAL A 2 7.50 -8.07 -22.36
C VAL A 2 8.18 -8.98 -21.37
N LYS A 3 7.79 -8.90 -20.10
CA LYS A 3 8.25 -9.81 -19.03
C LYS A 3 7.04 -10.49 -18.40
N ASN A 4 7.13 -11.79 -18.20
CA ASN A 4 6.13 -12.52 -17.44
C ASN A 4 6.43 -12.37 -15.94
N LEU A 5 5.37 -12.20 -15.17
CA LEU A 5 5.42 -12.21 -13.71
C LEU A 5 4.86 -13.56 -13.24
N ASP A 6 5.56 -14.19 -12.32
CA ASP A 6 5.14 -15.49 -11.77
C ASP A 6 4.12 -15.33 -10.62
N LEU A 7 3.31 -14.28 -10.68
CA LEU A 7 2.23 -14.03 -9.72
C LEU A 7 1.00 -13.46 -10.43
N PRO A 8 -0.21 -13.79 -9.95
CA PRO A 8 -1.43 -13.17 -10.47
C PRO A 8 -1.49 -11.72 -9.99
N VAL A 9 -1.38 -10.79 -10.93
CA VAL A 9 -1.41 -9.35 -10.64
C VAL A 9 -2.82 -8.82 -10.89
N THR A 10 -3.41 -8.17 -9.89
CA THR A 10 -4.72 -7.54 -9.99
C THR A 10 -4.61 -6.03 -10.20
N SER A 11 -3.54 -5.42 -9.71
CA SER A 11 -3.28 -4.00 -9.83
C SER A 11 -1.78 -3.70 -9.82
N PHE A 12 -1.40 -2.48 -10.14
CA PHE A 12 -0.04 -2.01 -9.99
C PHE A 12 -0.01 -0.52 -9.67
N ALA A 13 1.04 -0.09 -8.98
CA ALA A 13 1.31 1.32 -8.71
C ALA A 13 2.78 1.65 -8.95
N ALA A 14 3.05 2.83 -9.49
CA ALA A 14 4.40 3.34 -9.59
C ALA A 14 4.80 4.03 -8.27
N VAL A 15 5.88 3.57 -7.67
CA VAL A 15 6.40 4.16 -6.43
C VAL A 15 7.85 4.58 -6.60
N LYS A 16 8.24 5.66 -5.94
CA LYS A 16 9.62 6.13 -5.88
C LYS A 16 10.08 6.16 -4.42
N PRO A 17 10.50 5.04 -3.86
CA PRO A 17 10.95 5.01 -2.48
C PRO A 17 12.32 5.67 -2.35
N VAL A 18 12.46 6.48 -1.32
CA VAL A 18 13.69 7.24 -1.04
C VAL A 18 14.87 6.31 -0.81
N THR A 19 14.67 5.23 -0.07
CA THR A 19 15.72 4.27 0.28
C THR A 19 16.31 3.51 -0.90
N LEU A 20 15.63 3.44 -2.02
CA LEU A 20 16.08 2.70 -3.21
C LEU A 20 16.57 3.59 -4.34
N GLY A 21 16.45 4.91 -4.19
CA GLY A 21 17.05 5.88 -5.10
C GLY A 21 16.52 5.85 -6.55
N GLY A 22 15.44 5.12 -6.83
CA GLY A 22 14.95 4.94 -8.18
C GLY A 22 13.44 4.78 -8.28
N LEU A 23 12.95 4.78 -9.51
CA LEU A 23 11.58 4.41 -9.81
C LEU A 23 11.38 2.92 -9.64
N ALA A 24 10.30 2.53 -9.03
CA ALA A 24 9.88 1.13 -8.90
C ALA A 24 8.42 0.96 -9.31
N VAL A 25 8.04 -0.25 -9.65
CA VAL A 25 6.65 -0.63 -9.90
C VAL A 25 6.25 -1.68 -8.88
N THR A 26 5.14 -1.43 -8.20
CA THR A 26 4.53 -2.38 -7.28
C THR A 26 3.43 -3.13 -8.00
N PHE A 27 3.44 -4.43 -7.91
CA PHE A 27 2.41 -5.32 -8.46
C PHE A 27 1.65 -5.94 -7.29
N ILE A 28 0.34 -5.84 -7.32
CA ILE A 28 -0.55 -6.29 -6.26
C ILE A 28 -1.24 -7.56 -6.73
N GLY A 29 -1.05 -8.63 -6.00
CA GLY A 29 -1.79 -9.87 -6.12
C GLY A 29 -2.90 -9.97 -5.06
N GLN A 30 -3.53 -11.11 -4.97
CA GLN A 30 -4.67 -11.30 -4.06
C GLN A 30 -4.27 -11.17 -2.58
N ASN A 31 -3.17 -11.73 -2.15
CA ASN A 31 -2.69 -11.70 -0.77
C ASN A 31 -1.21 -11.30 -0.68
N SER A 32 -0.65 -10.79 -1.78
CA SER A 32 0.77 -10.49 -1.85
C SER A 32 1.04 -9.28 -2.70
N VAL A 33 2.16 -8.66 -2.44
CA VAL A 33 2.68 -7.56 -3.24
C VAL A 33 4.10 -7.88 -3.65
N ALA A 34 4.38 -7.76 -4.94
CA ALA A 34 5.71 -7.83 -5.47
C ALA A 34 6.15 -6.46 -5.97
N TRP A 35 7.39 -6.15 -5.73
CA TRP A 35 7.97 -4.90 -6.12
C TRP A 35 9.17 -5.10 -7.04
N LEU A 36 9.20 -4.31 -8.11
CA LEU A 36 10.23 -4.38 -9.14
C LEU A 36 10.87 -3.00 -9.34
N PRO A 37 12.12 -2.80 -8.89
CA PRO A 37 12.84 -1.58 -9.20
C PRO A 37 13.18 -1.53 -10.69
N LEU A 38 13.04 -0.36 -11.28
CA LEU A 38 13.51 -0.05 -12.60
C LEU A 38 14.87 0.62 -12.46
N ALA A 39 15.96 -0.11 -12.62
CA ALA A 39 17.31 0.39 -12.41
C ALA A 39 18.01 0.71 -13.73
N GLY A 40 18.55 1.95 -13.83
CA GLY A 40 19.47 2.36 -14.88
C GLY A 40 18.94 2.31 -16.30
N ASP A 41 19.85 2.27 -17.28
CA ASP A 41 19.52 2.21 -18.71
C ASP A 41 19.09 0.83 -19.19
N VAL A 42 19.20 -0.18 -18.34
CA VAL A 42 18.78 -1.54 -18.62
C VAL A 42 17.40 -1.75 -18.02
N TRP A 43 16.39 -1.88 -18.87
CA TRP A 43 15.01 -2.17 -18.47
C TRP A 43 14.89 -3.61 -17.97
N GLU A 44 15.63 -3.93 -16.93
CA GLU A 44 15.62 -5.23 -16.30
C GLU A 44 14.74 -5.18 -15.07
N LEU A 45 13.60 -5.85 -15.15
CA LEU A 45 12.69 -5.99 -14.02
C LEU A 45 13.29 -7.00 -13.04
N THR A 46 13.81 -6.52 -11.93
CA THR A 46 14.34 -7.37 -10.87
C THR A 46 13.36 -7.36 -9.70
N LYS A 47 12.80 -8.52 -9.39
CA LYS A 47 11.97 -8.67 -8.18
C LYS A 47 12.82 -8.38 -6.95
N LEU A 48 12.39 -7.43 -6.14
CA LEU A 48 13.11 -7.01 -4.96
C LEU A 48 12.68 -7.82 -3.73
N ASP A 49 11.38 -7.84 -3.47
CA ASP A 49 10.78 -8.57 -2.36
C ASP A 49 9.27 -8.75 -2.57
N GLU A 50 8.64 -9.59 -1.77
CA GLU A 50 7.21 -9.81 -1.72
C GLU A 50 6.69 -9.53 -0.33
N TYR A 51 5.48 -9.02 -0.24
CA TYR A 51 4.77 -8.88 1.01
C TYR A 51 3.49 -9.69 0.96
N ASP A 52 3.39 -10.64 1.88
CA ASP A 52 2.17 -11.39 2.13
C ASP A 52 1.50 -10.84 3.38
N THR A 53 0.24 -10.42 3.25
CA THR A 53 -0.51 -10.00 4.43
C THR A 53 -0.75 -11.21 5.35
N PRO A 54 -0.48 -11.09 6.66
CA PRO A 54 -0.79 -12.17 7.61
C PRO A 54 -2.28 -12.27 7.93
N ILE A 55 -3.12 -11.44 7.32
CA ILE A 55 -4.58 -11.51 7.47
C ILE A 55 -5.08 -12.71 6.70
N LYS A 56 -5.62 -13.69 7.41
CA LYS A 56 -6.20 -14.89 6.79
C LYS A 56 -7.35 -14.51 5.85
N ASP A 57 -7.29 -15.03 4.63
CA ASP A 57 -8.24 -14.71 3.56
C ASP A 57 -8.31 -13.19 3.25
N GLY A 58 -7.22 -12.48 3.47
CA GLY A 58 -7.08 -11.07 3.13
C GLY A 58 -6.98 -10.85 1.62
N TYR A 59 -7.33 -9.64 1.19
CA TYR A 59 -7.22 -9.22 -0.20
C TYR A 59 -6.62 -7.83 -0.28
N LEU A 60 -5.38 -7.75 -0.75
CA LEU A 60 -4.70 -6.48 -1.01
C LEU A 60 -5.21 -5.90 -2.33
N ASN A 61 -5.89 -4.77 -2.24
CA ASN A 61 -6.53 -4.14 -3.39
C ASN A 61 -5.67 -3.06 -4.03
N ASP A 62 -5.00 -2.24 -3.23
CA ASP A 62 -4.19 -1.13 -3.72
C ASP A 62 -3.09 -0.77 -2.73
N VAL A 63 -2.15 0.09 -3.16
CA VAL A 63 -1.02 0.53 -2.34
C VAL A 63 -0.71 2.01 -2.60
N VAL A 64 -0.43 2.73 -1.53
CA VAL A 64 0.04 4.12 -1.56
C VAL A 64 1.40 4.22 -0.88
N ALA A 65 2.26 5.10 -1.38
CA ALA A 65 3.56 5.36 -0.78
C ALA A 65 3.63 6.77 -0.21
N GLY A 66 4.00 6.90 1.06
CA GLY A 66 4.16 8.18 1.74
C GLY A 66 5.06 8.09 2.96
N ASP A 67 5.62 9.20 3.36
CA ASP A 67 6.37 9.30 4.61
C ASP A 67 5.41 9.72 5.73
N LEU A 68 4.92 8.72 6.47
CA LEU A 68 4.04 8.90 7.62
C LEU A 68 4.78 9.04 8.94
N THR A 69 6.09 8.89 8.94
CA THR A 69 6.90 8.93 10.17
C THR A 69 7.77 10.18 10.26
N GLY A 70 7.79 11.00 9.21
CA GLY A 70 8.67 12.17 9.13
C GLY A 70 10.17 11.81 9.06
N SER A 71 10.46 10.54 8.77
CA SER A 71 11.84 10.02 8.73
C SER A 71 12.59 10.36 7.44
N GLY A 72 11.91 10.90 6.45
CA GLY A 72 12.42 11.10 5.09
C GLY A 72 12.36 9.82 4.24
N HIS A 73 11.87 8.71 4.80
CA HIS A 73 11.70 7.44 4.11
C HIS A 73 10.22 7.14 3.93
N LYS A 74 9.83 6.76 2.71
CA LYS A 74 8.45 6.41 2.43
C LYS A 74 8.14 5.00 2.90
N GLN A 75 6.99 4.86 3.54
CA GLN A 75 6.33 3.60 3.82
C GLN A 75 5.37 3.26 2.68
N LEU A 76 5.01 2.00 2.59
CA LEU A 76 3.95 1.50 1.73
C LEU A 76 2.72 1.22 2.60
N ILE A 77 1.60 1.76 2.20
CA ILE A 77 0.32 1.57 2.87
C ILE A 77 -0.55 0.71 1.96
N PHE A 78 -0.74 -0.56 2.32
CA PHE A 78 -1.57 -1.48 1.57
C PHE A 78 -2.99 -1.47 2.09
N MET A 79 -3.93 -1.34 1.16
CA MET A 79 -5.35 -1.42 1.46
C MET A 79 -5.82 -2.87 1.35
N GLU A 80 -6.13 -3.46 2.48
CA GLU A 80 -6.72 -4.80 2.58
C GLU A 80 -8.24 -4.68 2.71
N THR A 81 -8.96 -5.12 1.68
CA THR A 81 -10.39 -4.86 1.55
C THR A 81 -11.29 -6.02 1.96
N ALA A 82 -10.78 -7.23 2.19
CA ALA A 82 -11.58 -8.35 2.65
C ALA A 82 -11.94 -8.25 4.14
N LYS A 83 -11.06 -7.65 4.94
CA LYS A 83 -11.22 -7.48 6.40
C LYS A 83 -11.11 -6.03 6.86
N ASN A 84 -11.03 -5.09 5.91
CA ASN A 84 -11.03 -3.64 6.13
C ASN A 84 -9.83 -3.13 6.94
N HIS A 85 -8.63 -3.53 6.54
CA HIS A 85 -7.39 -3.12 7.21
C HIS A 85 -6.52 -2.26 6.31
N LEU A 86 -5.64 -1.52 6.96
CA LEU A 86 -4.46 -0.94 6.35
C LEU A 86 -3.23 -1.62 6.93
N ASP A 87 -2.35 -2.09 6.06
CA ASP A 87 -1.05 -2.63 6.43
C ASP A 87 0.03 -1.61 6.09
N LEU A 88 0.71 -1.09 7.10
CA LEU A 88 1.89 -0.24 6.93
C LEU A 88 3.12 -1.12 6.82
N VAL A 89 3.86 -0.98 5.73
CA VAL A 89 5.04 -1.78 5.43
C VAL A 89 6.19 -0.85 5.09
N GLN A 90 7.38 -1.18 5.55
CA GLN A 90 8.57 -0.38 5.30
C GLN A 90 9.73 -1.24 4.80
N PHE A 91 10.79 -0.60 4.28
CA PHE A 91 12.01 -1.28 3.92
C PHE A 91 13.01 -1.26 5.07
N ASP A 92 13.59 -2.41 5.32
CA ASP A 92 14.77 -2.50 6.18
C ASP A 92 16.05 -2.07 5.44
N LYS A 93 17.17 -2.05 6.17
CA LYS A 93 18.50 -1.73 5.62
C LYS A 93 18.98 -2.70 4.53
N ASN A 94 18.39 -3.87 4.45
CA ASN A 94 18.71 -4.90 3.45
C ASN A 94 17.76 -4.83 2.24
N ARG A 95 16.90 -3.83 2.17
CA ARG A 95 15.88 -3.64 1.13
C ARG A 95 14.79 -4.71 1.16
N LYS A 96 14.54 -5.31 2.34
CA LYS A 96 13.46 -6.24 2.57
C LYS A 96 12.24 -5.50 3.09
N LEU A 97 11.07 -5.93 2.63
CA LEU A 97 9.80 -5.45 3.14
C LEU A 97 9.56 -6.05 4.52
N VAL A 98 9.41 -5.18 5.50
CA VAL A 98 9.09 -5.57 6.86
C VAL A 98 7.77 -4.95 7.28
N PRO A 99 6.89 -5.72 7.94
CA PRO A 99 5.65 -5.18 8.45
C PRO A 99 5.95 -4.11 9.50
N GLY A 100 5.24 -3.00 9.41
CA GLY A 100 5.13 -2.00 10.44
C GLY A 100 3.82 -2.17 11.20
N ASP A 101 3.04 -1.09 11.29
CA ASP A 101 1.75 -1.10 11.94
C ASP A 101 0.65 -1.67 11.05
N ARG A 102 -0.39 -2.17 11.69
CA ARG A 102 -1.62 -2.59 11.06
C ARG A 102 -2.79 -2.19 11.91
N TRP A 103 -3.83 -1.68 11.28
CA TRP A 103 -5.06 -1.39 12.00
C TRP A 103 -6.30 -1.59 11.13
N LYS A 104 -7.37 -1.91 11.81
CA LYS A 104 -8.68 -2.03 11.19
C LYS A 104 -9.28 -0.65 11.01
N VAL A 105 -9.65 -0.30 9.80
CA VAL A 105 -10.17 1.05 9.48
C VAL A 105 -11.59 1.21 10.03
N PHE A 106 -12.41 0.17 9.93
CA PHE A 106 -13.77 0.16 10.45
C PHE A 106 -14.26 -1.26 10.71
N GLU A 107 -15.21 -1.41 11.59
CA GLU A 107 -15.92 -2.66 11.78
C GLU A 107 -17.20 -2.66 10.94
N GLN A 108 -17.35 -3.66 10.10
CA GLN A 108 -18.55 -3.83 9.30
C GLN A 108 -19.68 -4.36 10.20
N HIS A 109 -20.31 -3.46 10.96
CA HIS A 109 -21.57 -3.75 11.61
C HIS A 109 -22.70 -3.66 10.58
N THR A 110 -23.04 -4.81 10.00
CA THR A 110 -24.30 -5.06 9.28
C THR A 110 -24.73 -4.01 8.21
N PHE A 111 -24.07 -4.01 7.07
CA PHE A 111 -24.74 -3.69 5.82
C PHE A 111 -24.74 -4.93 4.91
N ARG A 112 -25.48 -5.95 5.32
CA ARG A 112 -25.94 -6.99 4.40
C ARG A 112 -27.00 -6.35 3.50
N GLY A 113 -26.67 -6.08 2.26
CA GLY A 113 -27.72 -5.70 1.35
C GLY A 113 -27.40 -4.91 0.10
N ARG A 114 -26.21 -5.00 -0.47
CA ARG A 114 -26.03 -4.69 -1.88
C ARG A 114 -24.93 -5.56 -2.47
N ASP A 115 -25.32 -6.40 -3.43
CA ASP A 115 -24.41 -7.27 -4.21
C ASP A 115 -23.41 -6.49 -5.07
N ASN A 116 -23.37 -5.16 -4.96
CA ASN A 116 -22.48 -4.25 -5.70
C ASN A 116 -21.79 -3.23 -4.78
N ALA A 117 -21.51 -3.58 -3.53
CA ALA A 117 -20.71 -2.70 -2.67
C ALA A 117 -19.27 -2.65 -3.20
N LEU A 118 -18.75 -1.43 -3.35
CA LEU A 118 -17.34 -1.24 -3.70
C LEU A 118 -16.46 -1.80 -2.58
N PRO A 119 -15.25 -2.31 -2.92
CA PRO A 119 -14.28 -2.70 -1.91
C PRO A 119 -13.97 -1.52 -0.97
N GLU A 120 -13.80 -1.80 0.31
CA GLU A 120 -13.49 -0.79 1.33
C GLU A 120 -12.25 -1.20 2.15
N PRO A 121 -11.35 -0.29 2.51
CA PRO A 121 -11.33 1.13 2.14
C PRO A 121 -11.14 1.33 0.63
N ARG A 122 -11.70 2.41 0.06
CA ARG A 122 -11.68 2.65 -1.39
C ARG A 122 -10.38 3.22 -1.89
N GLU A 123 -9.86 4.20 -1.17
CA GLU A 123 -8.71 4.97 -1.58
C GLU A 123 -7.97 5.52 -0.36
N CYS A 124 -6.66 5.65 -0.49
CA CYS A 124 -5.81 6.32 0.48
C CYS A 124 -4.97 7.39 -0.22
N ALA A 125 -4.62 8.43 0.54
CA ALA A 125 -3.66 9.44 0.13
C ALA A 125 -2.78 9.82 1.32
N VAL A 126 -1.56 10.29 1.04
CA VAL A 126 -0.64 10.81 2.06
C VAL A 126 -0.29 12.24 1.68
N ALA A 127 -0.71 13.18 2.51
CA ALA A 127 -0.48 14.61 2.32
C ALA A 127 -0.62 15.37 3.64
N ASP A 128 0.06 16.50 3.77
CA ASP A 128 -0.19 17.44 4.88
C ASP A 128 -1.53 18.17 4.63
N VAL A 129 -2.55 17.78 5.36
CA VAL A 129 -3.89 18.42 5.29
C VAL A 129 -4.21 19.20 6.57
N THR A 130 -3.42 19.01 7.63
CA THR A 130 -3.54 19.78 8.88
C THR A 130 -2.74 21.08 8.86
N GLY A 131 -1.77 21.20 7.95
CA GLY A 131 -0.92 22.38 7.76
C GLY A 131 0.24 22.45 8.75
N ASP A 132 0.57 21.36 9.42
CA ASP A 132 1.64 21.28 10.41
C ASP A 132 3.00 20.86 9.81
N LYS A 133 3.07 20.68 8.50
CA LYS A 133 4.21 20.22 7.70
C LYS A 133 4.59 18.75 7.89
N LYS A 134 3.72 17.98 8.50
CA LYS A 134 3.80 16.52 8.54
C LYS A 134 2.76 15.93 7.60
N ASN A 135 3.03 14.75 7.09
CA ASN A 135 2.06 14.09 6.22
C ASN A 135 1.04 13.32 7.04
N ASP A 136 -0.21 13.57 6.76
CA ASP A 136 -1.34 12.84 7.31
C ASP A 136 -1.73 11.69 6.38
N LEU A 137 -2.36 10.66 6.91
CA LEU A 137 -2.99 9.63 6.13
C LEU A 137 -4.49 9.94 5.97
N ILE A 138 -4.92 10.05 4.73
CA ILE A 138 -6.31 10.29 4.37
C ILE A 138 -6.87 9.00 3.78
N VAL A 139 -8.02 8.55 4.27
CA VAL A 139 -8.66 7.31 3.82
C VAL A 139 -10.12 7.58 3.45
N LEU A 140 -10.51 7.20 2.25
CA LEU A 140 -11.89 7.23 1.80
C LEU A 140 -12.59 5.91 2.14
N VAL A 141 -13.60 5.97 2.99
CA VAL A 141 -14.38 4.82 3.46
C VAL A 141 -15.86 5.13 3.39
N HIS A 142 -16.62 4.36 2.64
CA HIS A 142 -18.06 4.57 2.41
C HIS A 142 -18.36 6.00 1.92
N ASP A 143 -19.03 6.78 2.75
CA ASP A 143 -19.41 8.19 2.56
C ASP A 143 -18.54 9.16 3.37
N ARG A 144 -17.39 8.71 3.89
CA ARG A 144 -16.55 9.44 4.84
C ARG A 144 -15.12 9.53 4.39
N ILE A 145 -14.51 10.62 4.78
CA ILE A 145 -13.06 10.81 4.74
C ILE A 145 -12.56 10.72 6.17
N LEU A 146 -11.67 9.76 6.43
CA LEU A 146 -10.95 9.65 7.69
C LEU A 146 -9.58 10.30 7.51
N VAL A 147 -9.19 11.12 8.47
CA VAL A 147 -7.86 11.73 8.52
C VAL A 147 -7.16 11.23 9.78
N TYR A 148 -6.00 10.65 9.59
CA TYR A 148 -5.10 10.23 10.67
C TYR A 148 -3.91 11.21 10.68
N PRO A 149 -3.94 12.24 11.53
CA PRO A 149 -2.85 13.19 11.61
C PRO A 149 -1.61 12.53 12.22
N GLN A 150 -0.46 12.93 11.73
CA GLN A 150 0.82 12.55 12.31
C GLN A 150 1.09 13.45 13.54
N GLU A 151 1.33 12.86 14.70
CA GLU A 151 1.70 13.57 15.94
C GLU A 151 3.21 13.86 16.04
#